data_8102cfdd226e77558dd10205343968e8
#
_entry.id   8102cfdd226e77558dd10205343968e8
#
_cell.length_a   1.000
_cell.length_b   1.000
_cell.length_c   1.000
_cell.angle_alpha   90.00
_cell.angle_beta   90.00
_cell.angle_gamma   90.00
#
_symmetry.space_group_name_H-M   'P 1'
#
loop_
_entity.id
_entity.type
_entity.pdbx_description
1 polymer ?
#
loop_
_entity_poly.entity_id
_entity_poly.type
_entity_poly.pdbx_seq_one_letter_code
_entity_poly.pdbx_strand_id
1 'polypeptide(L)'
;MFKATDFTPFEKKVWLASPTMHGEELKYMTEAYETNWMSTVGENINEVEKIAAETSGVSYAIALSSCTAALHLCVKLAGEKLYGK
;
A
#
# COMPACT_ATOMS: atom_id res chain seq x y z
N MET A 1 -9.31 33.28 -12.53
CA MET A 1 -7.99 32.64 -12.37
C MET A 1 -7.40 33.03 -11.03
N PHE A 2 -6.93 32.01 -10.25
CA PHE A 2 -6.36 32.24 -9.02
C PHE A 2 -4.91 32.72 -8.98
N LYS A 3 -4.54 33.58 -8.06
CA LYS A 3 -3.19 34.13 -7.91
C LYS A 3 -2.55 33.60 -6.63
N ALA A 4 -1.22 33.55 -6.57
CA ALA A 4 -0.51 33.12 -5.36
C ALA A 4 -0.88 33.96 -4.12
N THR A 5 -1.27 35.22 -4.31
CA THR A 5 -1.74 36.13 -3.26
C THR A 5 -3.13 35.81 -2.74
N ASP A 6 -3.90 34.96 -3.42
CA ASP A 6 -5.25 34.57 -3.00
C ASP A 6 -5.24 33.50 -1.89
N PHE A 7 -4.05 33.01 -1.53
CA PHE A 7 -3.88 31.98 -0.54
C PHE A 7 -3.25 32.50 0.74
N THR A 8 -3.76 32.00 1.86
CA THR A 8 -3.13 32.20 3.16
C THR A 8 -2.23 30.99 3.43
N PRO A 9 -0.91 31.17 3.59
CA PRO A 9 0.00 30.07 3.91
C PRO A 9 -0.37 29.43 5.25
N PHE A 10 -0.08 28.14 5.41
CA PHE A 10 -0.21 27.47 6.69
C PHE A 10 0.80 28.04 7.69
N GLU A 11 0.38 28.21 8.92
CA GLU A 11 1.26 28.69 10.01
C GLU A 11 2.37 27.69 10.33
N LYS A 12 2.08 26.42 10.19
CA LYS A 12 3.01 25.31 10.46
C LYS A 12 3.33 24.54 9.19
N LYS A 13 4.54 24.00 9.13
CA LYS A 13 4.94 23.15 8.00
C LYS A 13 4.03 21.94 7.88
N VAL A 14 3.51 21.71 6.69
CA VAL A 14 2.74 20.51 6.34
C VAL A 14 3.67 19.57 5.58
N TRP A 15 3.89 18.40 6.13
CA TRP A 15 4.75 17.38 5.51
C TRP A 15 3.98 16.60 4.45
N LEU A 16 4.65 16.29 3.35
CA LEU A 16 4.03 15.58 2.23
C LEU A 16 3.59 14.16 2.59
N ALA A 17 4.40 13.46 3.34
CA ALA A 17 4.20 12.03 3.60
C ALA A 17 4.44 11.66 5.08
N SER A 18 3.95 12.50 5.99
CA SER A 18 4.03 12.18 7.41
C SER A 18 3.04 11.06 7.73
N PRO A 19 3.48 9.96 8.33
CA PRO A 19 2.57 8.89 8.71
C PRO A 19 1.63 9.31 9.84
N THR A 20 0.44 8.75 9.83
CA THR A 20 -0.57 8.95 10.88
C THR A 20 -0.95 7.60 11.46
N MET A 21 -0.87 7.49 12.78
CA MET A 21 -1.26 6.27 13.49
C MET A 21 -2.71 6.38 13.96
N HIS A 22 -3.47 5.32 13.77
CA HIS A 22 -4.91 5.28 14.06
C HIS A 22 -5.27 4.45 15.29
N GLY A 23 -4.28 3.80 15.92
CA GLY A 23 -4.43 3.12 17.21
C GLY A 23 -4.22 1.62 17.24
N GLU A 24 -4.44 0.92 16.14
CA GLU A 24 -4.31 -0.54 16.05
C GLU A 24 -2.94 -1.02 15.55
N GLU A 25 -2.16 -0.13 14.97
CA GLU A 25 -0.89 -0.47 14.31
C GLU A 25 0.10 -1.12 15.26
N LEU A 26 0.24 -0.57 16.46
CA LEU A 26 1.16 -1.11 17.46
C LEU A 26 0.77 -2.52 17.89
N LYS A 27 -0.53 -2.79 17.99
CA LYS A 27 -1.05 -4.12 18.33
C LYS A 27 -0.62 -5.15 17.29
N TYR A 28 -0.85 -4.86 16.02
CA TYR A 28 -0.47 -5.77 14.92
C TYR A 28 1.04 -5.96 14.81
N MET A 29 1.81 -4.89 15.02
CA MET A 29 3.28 -4.96 15.02
C MET A 29 3.78 -5.81 16.18
N THR A 30 3.22 -5.63 17.37
CA THR A 30 3.57 -6.40 18.56
C THR A 30 3.25 -7.88 18.38
N GLU A 31 2.07 -8.19 17.86
CA GLU A 31 1.66 -9.56 17.56
C GLU A 31 2.59 -10.23 16.55
N ALA A 32 2.93 -9.53 15.47
CA ALA A 32 3.88 -10.02 14.47
C ALA A 32 5.26 -10.27 15.07
N TYR A 33 5.72 -9.39 15.95
CA TYR A 33 6.99 -9.54 16.65
C TYR A 33 6.98 -10.75 17.58
N GLU A 34 5.97 -10.89 18.40
CA GLU A 34 5.85 -11.98 19.38
C GLU A 34 5.69 -13.35 18.72
N THR A 35 5.00 -13.42 17.60
CA THR A 35 4.79 -14.65 16.84
C THR A 35 5.89 -14.92 15.82
N ASN A 36 6.86 -14.02 15.68
CA ASN A 36 7.95 -14.09 14.72
C ASN A 36 7.52 -14.05 13.24
N TRP A 37 6.33 -13.51 12.96
CA TRP A 37 5.80 -13.35 11.60
C TRP A 37 6.08 -11.94 11.06
N MET A 38 7.35 -11.56 11.00
CA MET A 38 7.78 -10.21 10.60
C MET A 38 8.35 -10.12 9.18
N SER A 39 8.25 -11.19 8.42
CA SER A 39 8.80 -11.24 7.06
C SER A 39 7.67 -11.27 6.00
N THR A 40 7.93 -11.91 4.89
CA THR A 40 7.04 -11.98 3.73
C THR A 40 5.86 -12.93 3.90
N VAL A 41 5.81 -13.68 4.99
CA VAL A 41 4.76 -14.66 5.27
C VAL A 41 4.16 -14.35 6.65
N GLY A 42 2.87 -14.49 6.79
CA GLY A 42 2.17 -14.29 8.06
C GLY A 42 0.71 -13.89 7.88
N GLU A 43 -0.03 -13.91 8.98
CA GLU A 43 -1.46 -13.59 8.97
C GLU A 43 -1.78 -12.17 8.49
N ASN A 44 -0.96 -11.20 8.87
CA ASN A 44 -1.19 -9.80 8.48
C ASN A 44 -1.14 -9.63 6.96
N ILE A 45 -0.20 -10.26 6.29
CA ILE A 45 -0.09 -10.23 4.83
C ILE A 45 -1.27 -10.94 4.18
N ASN A 46 -1.62 -12.11 4.69
CA ASN A 46 -2.76 -12.89 4.19
C ASN A 46 -4.06 -12.10 4.31
N GLU A 47 -4.27 -11.42 5.43
CA GLU A 47 -5.46 -10.61 5.66
C GLU A 47 -5.50 -9.38 4.73
N VAL A 48 -4.39 -8.70 4.53
CA VAL A 48 -4.28 -7.58 3.59
C VAL A 48 -4.63 -8.03 2.17
N GLU A 49 -4.08 -9.16 1.72
CA GLU A 49 -4.38 -9.71 0.40
C GLU A 49 -5.86 -10.08 0.25
N LYS A 50 -6.44 -10.69 1.27
CA LYS A 50 -7.87 -11.04 1.30
C LYS A 50 -8.75 -9.79 1.19
N ILE A 51 -8.53 -8.80 2.05
CA ILE A 51 -9.30 -7.55 2.06
C ILE A 51 -9.15 -6.81 0.73
N ALA A 52 -7.94 -6.75 0.18
CA ALA A 52 -7.69 -6.11 -1.11
C ALA A 52 -8.45 -6.81 -2.24
N ALA A 53 -8.47 -8.13 -2.27
CA ALA A 53 -9.22 -8.89 -3.25
C ALA A 53 -10.73 -8.64 -3.14
N GLU A 54 -11.27 -8.69 -1.93
CA GLU A 54 -12.68 -8.44 -1.67
C GLU A 54 -13.09 -7.01 -2.05
N THR A 55 -12.31 -6.02 -1.64
CA THR A 55 -12.59 -4.60 -1.91
C THR A 55 -12.52 -4.28 -3.40
N SER A 56 -11.59 -4.90 -4.13
CA SER A 56 -11.41 -4.70 -5.56
C SER A 56 -12.34 -5.56 -6.42
N GLY A 57 -13.02 -6.54 -5.83
CA GLY A 57 -13.90 -7.45 -6.55
C GLY A 57 -13.16 -8.42 -7.46
N VAL A 58 -11.92 -8.76 -7.12
CA VAL A 58 -11.10 -9.73 -7.88
C VAL A 58 -10.91 -11.01 -7.09
N SER A 59 -10.54 -12.09 -7.77
CA SER A 59 -10.36 -13.39 -7.12
C SER A 59 -9.13 -13.47 -6.24
N TYR A 60 -8.07 -12.78 -6.61
CA TYR A 60 -6.79 -12.84 -5.91
C TYR A 60 -6.14 -11.47 -5.82
N ALA A 61 -5.37 -11.26 -4.77
CA ALA A 61 -4.49 -10.10 -4.61
C ALA A 61 -3.15 -10.60 -4.06
N ILE A 62 -2.07 -9.95 -4.44
CA ILE A 62 -0.71 -10.29 -4.01
C ILE A 62 -0.03 -9.05 -3.51
N ALA A 63 0.46 -9.11 -2.27
CA ALA A 63 1.23 -8.02 -1.69
C ALA A 63 2.67 -8.05 -2.21
N LEU A 64 3.16 -6.90 -2.64
CA LEU A 64 4.52 -6.72 -3.14
C LEU A 64 5.23 -5.62 -2.36
N SER A 65 6.55 -5.58 -2.45
CA SER A 65 7.38 -4.67 -1.68
C SER A 65 7.23 -3.20 -2.07
N SER A 66 6.75 -2.92 -3.27
CA SER A 66 6.55 -1.54 -3.74
C SER A 66 5.54 -1.48 -4.89
N CYS A 67 4.96 -0.30 -5.07
CA CYS A 67 4.10 -0.01 -6.21
C CYS A 67 4.84 -0.16 -7.54
N THR A 68 6.10 0.23 -7.59
CA THR A 68 6.95 0.08 -8.79
C THR A 68 7.09 -1.38 -9.20
N ALA A 69 7.32 -2.28 -8.23
CA ALA A 69 7.39 -3.72 -8.49
C ALA A 69 6.04 -4.25 -9.00
N ALA A 70 4.94 -3.81 -8.43
CA ALA A 70 3.59 -4.19 -8.85
C ALA A 70 3.31 -3.73 -10.29
N LEU A 71 3.64 -2.50 -10.63
CA LEU A 71 3.48 -1.97 -11.98
C LEU A 71 4.33 -2.71 -13.00
N HIS A 72 5.55 -3.07 -12.64
CA HIS A 72 6.44 -3.86 -13.50
C HIS A 72 5.80 -5.21 -13.84
N LEU A 73 5.30 -5.93 -12.85
CA LEU A 73 4.63 -7.21 -13.06
C LEU A 73 3.35 -7.08 -13.89
N CYS A 74 2.56 -6.04 -13.65
CA CYS A 74 1.35 -5.79 -14.44
C CYS A 74 1.67 -5.57 -15.92
N VAL A 75 2.69 -4.78 -16.22
CA VAL A 75 3.13 -4.52 -17.60
C VAL A 75 3.65 -5.80 -18.25
N LYS A 76 4.43 -6.57 -17.52
CA LYS A 76 4.95 -7.85 -18.02
C LYS A 76 3.83 -8.83 -18.35
N LEU A 77 2.89 -9.03 -17.44
CA LEU A 77 1.76 -9.93 -17.65
C LEU A 77 0.86 -9.48 -18.80
N ALA A 78 0.60 -8.17 -18.89
CA ALA A 78 -0.18 -7.61 -20.00
C ALA A 78 0.53 -7.82 -21.34
N GLY A 79 1.84 -7.63 -21.39
CA GLY A 79 2.64 -7.88 -22.58
C GLY A 79 2.60 -9.33 -23.01
N GLU A 80 2.76 -10.26 -22.08
CA GLU A 80 2.66 -11.69 -22.34
C GLU A 80 1.29 -12.09 -22.88
N LYS A 81 0.22 -11.57 -22.26
CA LYS A 81 -1.15 -11.88 -22.68
C LYS A 81 -1.51 -11.30 -24.03
N LEU A 82 -1.12 -10.05 -24.31
CA LEU A 82 -1.51 -9.35 -25.53
C LEU A 82 -0.59 -9.64 -26.71
N TYR A 83 0.69 -9.87 -26.48
CA TYR A 83 1.71 -9.98 -27.52
C TYR A 83 2.52 -11.28 -27.48
N GLY A 84 2.31 -12.11 -26.48
CA GLY A 84 3.04 -13.37 -26.30
C GLY A 84 4.51 -13.20 -25.87
N LYS A 85 4.82 -12.05 -25.28
CA LYS A 85 6.21 -11.72 -24.91
C LYS A 85 6.34 -11.29 -23.47
#